data_8e477548b2db6ad74dc65748430b3d13
#
_entry.id   8e477548b2db6ad74dc65748430b3d13
#
_cell.length_a   1.000
_cell.length_b   1.000
_cell.length_c   1.000
_cell.angle_alpha   90.00
_cell.angle_beta   90.00
_cell.angle_gamma   90.00
#
_symmetry.space_group_name_H-M   'P 1'
#
loop_
_entity.id
_entity.type
_entity.pdbx_description
1 polymer ?
#
loop_
_entity_poly.entity_id
_entity_poly.type
_entity_poly.pdbx_seq_one_letter_code
_entity_poly.pdbx_strand_id
1 'polypeptide(L)'
;MFRHLLAIITISISFFLLTTILTPSAEALVPIKITDISYKECPAGVGEGSVTSGGSALPATCYLITGKTNNTSGKTLYDADVFGRVYDANNEPALQNRSRLGALTEVQPGVNEFELRISVPSNQPTPLQLKQFKATGFSSKVYPTF
;
A
#
# COMPACT_ATOMS: atom_id res chain seq x y z
N MET A 1 8.17 -11.96 57.71
CA MET A 1 8.34 -12.52 56.38
C MET A 1 7.06 -12.41 55.53
N PHE A 2 5.92 -12.87 55.96
CA PHE A 2 4.66 -12.89 55.19
C PHE A 2 4.17 -11.51 54.76
N ARG A 3 4.30 -10.47 55.59
CA ARG A 3 3.90 -9.08 55.26
C ARG A 3 4.75 -8.46 54.17
N HIS A 4 6.04 -8.76 54.08
CA HIS A 4 6.91 -8.25 53.01
C HIS A 4 6.65 -8.98 51.69
N LEU A 5 6.31 -10.26 51.74
CA LEU A 5 5.94 -11.05 50.55
C LEU A 5 4.65 -10.53 49.92
N LEU A 6 3.62 -10.24 50.73
CA LEU A 6 2.35 -9.64 50.29
C LEU A 6 2.57 -8.25 49.65
N ALA A 7 3.43 -7.40 50.24
CA ALA A 7 3.73 -6.08 49.69
C ALA A 7 4.43 -6.15 48.32
N ILE A 8 5.35 -7.09 48.13
CA ILE A 8 6.05 -7.30 46.86
C ILE A 8 5.07 -7.78 45.78
N ILE A 9 4.18 -8.71 46.13
CA ILE A 9 3.16 -9.21 45.16
C ILE A 9 2.21 -8.09 44.73
N THR A 10 1.72 -7.24 45.65
CA THR A 10 0.82 -6.13 45.30
C THR A 10 1.48 -5.08 44.43
N ILE A 11 2.75 -4.73 44.69
CA ILE A 11 3.52 -3.79 43.87
C ILE A 11 3.74 -4.34 42.48
N SER A 12 4.07 -5.62 42.34
CA SER A 12 4.28 -6.27 41.04
C SER A 12 2.99 -6.31 40.20
N ILE A 13 1.86 -6.61 40.83
CA ILE A 13 0.54 -6.63 40.12
C ILE A 13 0.15 -5.21 39.69
N SER A 14 0.37 -4.19 40.55
CA SER A 14 0.09 -2.79 40.21
C SER A 14 0.94 -2.31 39.04
N PHE A 15 2.22 -2.66 39.02
CA PHE A 15 3.12 -2.30 37.93
C PHE A 15 2.73 -2.97 36.61
N PHE A 16 2.33 -4.24 36.65
CA PHE A 16 1.88 -4.97 35.48
C PHE A 16 0.56 -4.41 34.91
N LEU A 17 -0.39 -4.05 35.76
CA LEU A 17 -1.65 -3.40 35.36
C LEU A 17 -1.41 -2.02 34.76
N LEU A 18 -0.46 -1.24 35.26
CA LEU A 18 -0.15 0.09 34.75
C LEU A 18 0.48 0.04 33.35
N THR A 19 1.30 -0.96 33.06
CA THR A 19 1.93 -1.11 31.74
C THR A 19 0.95 -1.48 30.64
N THR A 20 -0.13 -2.20 30.96
CA THR A 20 -1.16 -2.57 29.95
C THR A 20 -2.04 -1.39 29.54
N ILE A 21 -2.17 -0.36 30.34
CA ILE A 21 -2.98 0.84 30.04
C ILE A 21 -2.22 1.83 29.16
N LEU A 22 -0.88 1.80 29.18
CA LEU A 22 -0.02 2.75 28.47
C LEU A 22 0.47 2.24 27.10
N THR A 23 0.07 1.04 26.67
CA THR A 23 0.41 0.56 25.33
C THR A 23 -0.42 1.28 24.28
N PRO A 24 0.18 2.08 23.39
CA PRO A 24 -0.55 2.65 22.26
C PRO A 24 -1.13 1.50 21.43
N SER A 25 -2.36 1.64 20.98
CA SER A 25 -2.97 0.69 20.05
C SER A 25 -2.11 0.66 18.79
N ALA A 26 -1.56 -0.49 18.46
CA ALA A 26 -0.88 -0.69 17.19
C ALA A 26 -1.92 -0.48 16.07
N GLU A 27 -1.69 0.50 15.20
CA GLU A 27 -2.55 0.71 14.04
C GLU A 27 -2.42 -0.48 13.10
N ALA A 28 -3.49 -1.25 12.99
CA ALA A 28 -3.52 -2.40 12.10
C ALA A 28 -3.70 -1.93 10.65
N LEU A 29 -2.90 -2.49 9.76
CA LEU A 29 -3.12 -2.38 8.32
C LEU A 29 -4.44 -3.07 7.96
N VAL A 30 -5.34 -2.34 7.33
CA VAL A 30 -6.64 -2.83 6.87
C VAL A 30 -6.55 -3.23 5.42
N PRO A 31 -6.87 -4.49 5.06
CA PRO A 31 -6.85 -4.94 3.67
C PRO A 31 -7.99 -4.30 2.87
N ILE A 32 -7.68 -3.92 1.62
CA ILE A 32 -8.61 -3.35 0.66
C ILE A 32 -8.62 -4.27 -0.56
N LYS A 33 -9.80 -4.74 -0.93
CA LYS A 33 -9.96 -5.55 -2.15
C LYS A 33 -9.89 -4.65 -3.37
N ILE A 34 -9.16 -5.10 -4.40
CA ILE A 34 -9.06 -4.42 -5.70
C ILE A 34 -9.72 -5.28 -6.76
N THR A 35 -10.52 -4.65 -7.63
CA THR A 35 -11.25 -5.30 -8.73
C THR A 35 -11.25 -4.42 -9.99
N ASP A 36 -11.72 -4.96 -11.11
CA ASP A 36 -11.95 -4.26 -12.38
C ASP A 36 -10.71 -3.49 -12.88
N ILE A 37 -9.54 -4.13 -12.77
CA ILE A 37 -8.27 -3.50 -13.12
C ILE A 37 -8.10 -3.44 -14.63
N SER A 38 -7.73 -2.27 -15.11
CA SER A 38 -7.34 -2.02 -16.49
C SER A 38 -6.20 -1.00 -16.56
N TYR A 39 -5.66 -0.76 -17.74
CA TYR A 39 -4.66 0.28 -17.96
C TYR A 39 -4.84 0.96 -19.31
N LYS A 40 -4.33 2.17 -19.42
CA LYS A 40 -4.20 2.95 -20.63
C LYS A 40 -2.91 3.74 -20.63
N GLU A 41 -2.41 4.14 -21.78
CA GLU A 41 -1.27 5.07 -21.83
C GLU A 41 -1.65 6.44 -21.25
N CYS A 42 -0.68 7.12 -20.68
CA CYS A 42 -0.88 8.49 -20.20
C CYS A 42 -1.14 9.43 -21.38
N PRO A 43 -1.86 10.54 -21.18
CA PRO A 43 -1.94 11.60 -22.16
C PRO A 43 -0.56 12.12 -22.56
N ALA A 44 -0.42 12.58 -23.81
CA ALA A 44 0.83 13.13 -24.31
C ALA A 44 1.37 14.25 -23.40
N GLY A 45 2.68 14.27 -23.17
CA GLY A 45 3.35 15.22 -22.28
C GLY A 45 3.28 14.87 -20.79
N VAL A 46 2.61 13.77 -20.42
CA VAL A 46 2.54 13.30 -19.04
C VAL A 46 3.45 12.08 -18.87
N GLY A 47 4.42 12.19 -17.96
CA GLY A 47 5.26 11.05 -17.56
C GLY A 47 6.37 10.69 -18.54
N GLU A 48 6.74 11.60 -19.41
CA GLU A 48 7.98 11.47 -20.21
C GLU A 48 9.20 11.45 -19.24
N GLY A 49 10.11 10.53 -19.49
CA GLY A 49 11.28 10.39 -18.63
C GLY A 49 12.00 9.09 -18.87
N SER A 50 12.79 8.70 -17.88
CA SER A 50 13.53 7.44 -17.88
C SER A 50 13.28 6.66 -16.60
N VAL A 51 13.40 5.35 -16.69
CA VAL A 51 13.40 4.43 -15.55
C VAL A 51 14.72 3.68 -15.49
N THR A 52 15.18 3.39 -14.28
CA THR A 52 16.37 2.53 -14.10
C THR A 52 15.91 1.08 -14.02
N SER A 53 16.38 0.28 -14.97
CA SER A 53 16.13 -1.15 -15.02
C SER A 53 17.44 -1.89 -15.24
N GLY A 54 17.76 -2.86 -14.37
CA GLY A 54 19.00 -3.63 -14.45
C GLY A 54 20.28 -2.78 -14.38
N GLY A 55 20.24 -1.60 -13.72
CA GLY A 55 21.38 -0.68 -13.60
C GLY A 55 21.56 0.29 -14.76
N SER A 56 20.73 0.22 -15.80
CA SER A 56 20.74 1.14 -16.94
C SER A 56 19.51 2.04 -16.94
N ALA A 57 19.68 3.32 -17.34
CA ALA A 57 18.57 4.22 -17.58
C ALA A 57 17.96 3.93 -18.95
N LEU A 58 16.68 3.64 -19.00
CA LEU A 58 15.91 3.39 -20.21
C LEU A 58 14.80 4.42 -20.35
N PRO A 59 14.43 4.82 -21.60
CA PRO A 59 13.20 5.60 -21.82
C PRO A 59 12.00 4.90 -21.18
N ALA A 60 11.07 5.68 -20.64
CA ALA A 60 9.89 5.17 -19.99
C ALA A 60 8.61 5.50 -20.75
N THR A 61 7.71 4.53 -20.80
CA THR A 61 6.32 4.75 -21.19
C THR A 61 5.46 4.84 -19.93
N CYS A 62 4.65 5.89 -19.86
CA CYS A 62 3.72 6.14 -18.77
C CYS A 62 2.40 5.41 -19.00
N TYR A 63 1.92 4.70 -17.98
CA TYR A 63 0.60 4.08 -17.96
C TYR A 63 -0.20 4.51 -16.73
N LEU A 64 -1.50 4.70 -16.93
CA LEU A 64 -2.48 4.89 -15.87
C LEU A 64 -3.18 3.55 -15.64
N ILE A 65 -3.00 3.00 -14.44
CA ILE A 65 -3.76 1.84 -13.98
C ILE A 65 -5.04 2.37 -13.32
N THR A 66 -6.17 1.87 -13.76
CA THR A 66 -7.49 2.18 -13.19
C THR A 66 -8.12 0.92 -12.63
N GLY A 67 -9.00 1.08 -11.66
CA GLY A 67 -9.72 -0.04 -11.05
C GLY A 67 -10.65 0.43 -9.95
N LYS A 68 -11.19 -0.53 -9.20
CA LYS A 68 -12.05 -0.27 -8.05
C LYS A 68 -11.43 -0.81 -6.78
N THR A 69 -11.45 -0.01 -5.72
CA THR A 69 -11.21 -0.43 -4.35
C THR A 69 -12.53 -0.77 -3.67
N ASN A 70 -12.55 -1.82 -2.84
CA ASN A 70 -13.69 -2.12 -1.97
C ASN A 70 -13.21 -2.11 -0.52
N ASN A 71 -13.50 -1.01 0.16
CA ASN A 71 -13.20 -0.81 1.57
C ASN A 71 -14.42 -1.22 2.43
N THR A 72 -14.34 -2.37 3.05
CA THR A 72 -15.41 -2.93 3.91
C THR A 72 -15.27 -2.59 5.38
N SER A 73 -14.30 -1.77 5.77
CA SER A 73 -14.02 -1.45 7.18
C SER A 73 -15.06 -0.51 7.83
N GLY A 74 -15.90 0.14 7.01
CA GLY A 74 -16.85 1.15 7.48
C GLY A 74 -16.21 2.50 7.85
N LYS A 75 -14.90 2.65 7.70
CA LYS A 75 -14.13 3.87 7.98
C LYS A 75 -13.32 4.28 6.76
N THR A 76 -13.02 5.57 6.64
CA THR A 76 -12.02 6.03 5.67
C THR A 76 -10.67 5.45 6.03
N LEU A 77 -9.98 4.89 5.05
CA LEU A 77 -8.60 4.41 5.19
C LEU A 77 -7.66 5.41 4.52
N TYR A 78 -6.49 5.60 5.13
CA TYR A 78 -5.49 6.57 4.72
C TYR A 78 -4.21 5.87 4.27
N ASP A 79 -3.45 6.55 3.42
CA ASP A 79 -2.12 6.13 2.97
C ASP A 79 -2.12 4.66 2.50
N ALA A 80 -3.12 4.32 1.67
CA ALA A 80 -3.32 2.95 1.22
C ALA A 80 -2.30 2.58 0.14
N ASP A 81 -1.35 1.73 0.49
CA ASP A 81 -0.37 1.18 -0.44
C ASP A 81 -1.02 0.18 -1.40
N VAL A 82 -0.79 0.40 -2.70
CA VAL A 82 -1.23 -0.51 -3.76
C VAL A 82 -0.07 -1.38 -4.20
N PHE A 83 -0.28 -2.68 -4.12
CA PHE A 83 0.66 -3.71 -4.57
C PHE A 83 0.11 -4.44 -5.78
N GLY A 84 0.98 -4.85 -6.68
CA GLY A 84 0.63 -5.63 -7.85
C GLY A 84 1.87 -6.09 -8.60
N ARG A 85 1.65 -6.92 -9.62
CA ARG A 85 2.68 -7.35 -10.56
C ARG A 85 2.27 -6.94 -11.96
N VAL A 86 3.22 -6.35 -12.67
CA VAL A 86 3.06 -5.94 -14.07
C VAL A 86 4.01 -6.78 -14.90
N TYR A 87 3.46 -7.51 -15.86
CA TYR A 87 4.22 -8.32 -16.81
C TYR A 87 4.00 -7.79 -18.22
N ASP A 88 4.95 -8.05 -19.09
CA ASP A 88 4.85 -7.76 -20.51
C ASP A 88 4.01 -8.83 -21.27
N ALA A 89 3.91 -8.70 -22.59
CA ALA A 89 3.19 -9.65 -23.44
C ALA A 89 3.78 -11.08 -23.40
N ASN A 90 5.07 -11.20 -23.09
CA ASN A 90 5.78 -12.49 -23.00
C ASN A 90 5.73 -13.08 -21.59
N ASN A 91 4.98 -12.46 -20.67
CA ASN A 91 4.90 -12.85 -19.26
C ASN A 91 6.22 -12.66 -18.48
N GLU A 92 7.08 -11.76 -18.95
CA GLU A 92 8.28 -11.33 -18.23
C GLU A 92 7.97 -10.11 -17.34
N PRO A 93 8.59 -9.97 -16.15
CA PRO A 93 8.33 -8.84 -15.27
C PRO A 93 8.71 -7.50 -15.91
N ALA A 94 7.72 -6.68 -16.23
CA ALA A 94 7.93 -5.33 -16.78
C ALA A 94 8.46 -4.34 -15.72
N LEU A 95 8.15 -4.59 -14.44
CA LEU A 95 8.68 -3.87 -13.29
C LEU A 95 9.46 -4.85 -12.42
N GLN A 96 10.78 -4.88 -12.61
CA GLN A 96 11.66 -5.76 -11.85
C GLN A 96 11.73 -5.36 -10.38
N ASN A 97 11.62 -6.33 -9.47
CA ASN A 97 11.75 -6.18 -8.01
C ASN A 97 10.82 -5.14 -7.37
N ARG A 98 9.80 -4.65 -8.07
CA ARG A 98 8.84 -3.70 -7.55
C ARG A 98 7.45 -4.34 -7.47
N SER A 99 6.93 -4.50 -6.25
CA SER A 99 5.55 -4.93 -6.01
C SER A 99 4.66 -3.78 -5.52
N ARG A 100 5.21 -2.79 -4.81
CA ARG A 100 4.49 -1.57 -4.45
C ARG A 100 4.46 -0.64 -5.66
N LEU A 101 3.27 -0.40 -6.19
CA LEU A 101 3.07 0.41 -7.40
C LEU A 101 2.82 1.88 -7.08
N GLY A 102 2.25 2.17 -5.92
CA GLY A 102 1.97 3.51 -5.44
C GLY A 102 1.10 3.50 -4.19
N ALA A 103 0.55 4.66 -3.84
CA ALA A 103 -0.35 4.84 -2.72
C ALA A 103 -1.55 5.69 -3.10
N LEU A 104 -2.69 5.41 -2.45
CA LEU A 104 -3.91 6.21 -2.49
C LEU A 104 -3.99 6.97 -1.16
N THR A 105 -4.10 8.29 -1.24
CA THR A 105 -4.12 9.16 -0.05
C THR A 105 -5.28 8.81 0.89
N GLU A 106 -6.47 8.59 0.31
CA GLU A 106 -7.68 8.24 1.05
C GLU A 106 -8.51 7.23 0.27
N VAL A 107 -9.10 6.25 0.97
CA VAL A 107 -10.06 5.29 0.42
C VAL A 107 -11.30 5.30 1.28
N GLN A 108 -12.39 5.88 0.75
CA GLN A 108 -13.68 5.97 1.43
C GLN A 108 -14.30 4.58 1.65
N PRO A 109 -15.22 4.41 2.62
CA PRO A 109 -15.98 3.19 2.77
C PRO A 109 -16.74 2.82 1.50
N GLY A 110 -16.85 1.52 1.23
CA GLY A 110 -17.56 0.99 0.06
C GLY A 110 -16.67 0.88 -1.17
N VAL A 111 -17.30 0.93 -2.35
CA VAL A 111 -16.63 0.79 -3.65
C VAL A 111 -16.30 2.16 -4.21
N ASN A 112 -15.00 2.38 -4.51
CA ASN A 112 -14.49 3.63 -5.05
C ASN A 112 -13.60 3.34 -6.25
N GLU A 113 -13.60 4.23 -7.24
CA GLU A 113 -12.67 4.19 -8.35
C GLU A 113 -11.31 4.74 -7.92
N PHE A 114 -10.24 4.21 -8.51
CA PHE A 114 -8.91 4.75 -8.32
C PHE A 114 -8.14 4.81 -9.65
N GLU A 115 -7.18 5.71 -9.70
CA GLU A 115 -6.21 5.80 -10.77
C GLU A 115 -4.80 5.89 -10.17
N LEU A 116 -3.87 5.14 -10.75
CA LEU A 116 -2.49 5.08 -10.31
C LEU A 116 -1.55 5.15 -11.50
N ARG A 117 -0.57 6.04 -11.46
CA ARG A 117 0.43 6.17 -12.52
C ARG A 117 1.63 5.26 -12.27
N ILE A 118 2.02 4.53 -13.31
CA ILE A 118 3.27 3.75 -13.34
C ILE A 118 4.12 4.14 -14.56
N SER A 119 5.41 3.96 -14.46
CA SER A 119 6.36 4.11 -15.57
C SER A 119 7.04 2.77 -15.83
N VAL A 120 6.96 2.30 -17.05
CA VAL A 120 7.51 1.02 -17.51
C VAL A 120 8.57 1.30 -18.57
N PRO A 121 9.68 0.55 -18.63
CA PRO A 121 10.64 0.70 -19.74
C PRO A 121 9.94 0.61 -21.09
N SER A 122 10.23 1.54 -22.00
CA SER A 122 9.52 1.64 -23.29
C SER A 122 9.79 0.48 -24.26
N ASN A 123 10.81 -0.34 -23.96
CA ASN A 123 11.13 -1.54 -24.73
C ASN A 123 10.33 -2.78 -24.28
N GLN A 124 9.38 -2.65 -23.36
CA GLN A 124 8.55 -3.77 -22.94
C GLN A 124 7.46 -4.07 -23.94
N PRO A 125 7.33 -5.33 -24.41
CA PRO A 125 6.25 -5.73 -25.33
C PRO A 125 4.87 -5.55 -24.68
N THR A 126 3.92 -5.03 -25.44
CA THR A 126 2.50 -4.91 -25.05
C THR A 126 1.66 -6.01 -25.71
N PRO A 127 0.48 -6.39 -25.14
CA PRO A 127 -0.20 -5.78 -23.99
C PRO A 127 0.44 -6.15 -22.65
N LEU A 128 0.37 -5.21 -21.69
CA LEU A 128 0.80 -5.49 -20.31
C LEU A 128 -0.24 -6.37 -19.62
N GLN A 129 0.24 -7.24 -18.75
CA GLN A 129 -0.57 -8.12 -17.93
C GLN A 129 -0.50 -7.68 -16.47
N LEU A 130 -1.65 -7.34 -15.89
CA LEU A 130 -1.79 -6.87 -14.51
C LEU A 130 -2.23 -8.03 -13.63
N LYS A 131 -1.42 -8.40 -12.62
CA LYS A 131 -1.68 -9.58 -11.77
C LYS A 131 -1.51 -9.26 -10.29
N GLN A 132 -2.22 -10.01 -9.43
CA GLN A 132 -2.05 -10.04 -7.98
C GLN A 132 -2.20 -8.65 -7.31
N PHE A 133 -3.15 -7.87 -7.75
CA PHE A 133 -3.40 -6.55 -7.16
C PHE A 133 -4.08 -6.67 -5.80
N LYS A 134 -3.57 -5.93 -4.84
CA LYS A 134 -4.10 -5.78 -3.49
C LYS A 134 -3.71 -4.42 -2.93
N ALA A 135 -4.44 -3.95 -1.94
CA ALA A 135 -4.06 -2.75 -1.20
C ALA A 135 -4.24 -2.95 0.30
N THR A 136 -3.52 -2.15 1.06
CA THR A 136 -3.66 -2.05 2.52
C THR A 136 -3.53 -0.59 2.93
N GLY A 137 -4.38 -0.13 3.83
CA GLY A 137 -4.37 1.24 4.34
C GLY A 137 -4.47 1.27 5.86
N PHE A 138 -4.31 2.46 6.43
CA PHE A 138 -4.39 2.70 7.87
C PHE A 138 -5.77 3.26 8.23
N SER A 139 -6.26 2.93 9.43
CA SER A 139 -7.54 3.44 9.95
C SER A 139 -7.44 4.88 10.46
N SER A 140 -6.23 5.44 10.59
CA SER A 140 -5.96 6.85 10.90
C SER A 140 -4.76 7.33 10.09
N LYS A 141 -4.59 8.65 9.98
CA LYS A 141 -3.44 9.24 9.28
C LYS A 141 -2.15 8.93 10.03
N VAL A 142 -1.18 8.35 9.33
CA VAL A 142 0.12 7.98 9.90
C VAL A 142 0.98 9.22 10.18
N TYR A 143 0.79 10.29 9.41
CA TYR A 143 1.49 11.56 9.59
C TYR A 143 0.49 12.66 9.93
N PRO A 144 0.62 13.33 11.09
CA PRO A 144 -0.15 14.54 11.34
C PRO A 144 0.23 15.59 10.28
N THR A 145 -0.78 16.16 9.64
CA THR A 145 -0.58 17.35 8.80
C THR A 145 -0.18 18.50 9.73
N PHE A 146 1.06 18.95 9.62
CA PHE A 146 1.52 20.18 10.28
C PHE A 146 0.96 21.40 9.54
#